data_5702b0cf162c898f447d03641c827e1a
#
_entry.id   5702b0cf162c898f447d03641c827e1a
#
_cell.length_a   1.000
_cell.length_b   1.000
_cell.length_c   1.000
_cell.angle_alpha   90.00
_cell.angle_beta   90.00
_cell.angle_gamma   90.00
#
_symmetry.space_group_name_H-M   'P 1'
#
loop_
_entity.id
_entity.type
_entity.pdbx_description
1 polymer ?
#
loop_
_entity_poly.entity_id
_entity_poly.type
_entity_poly.pdbx_seq_one_letter_code
_entity_poly.pdbx_strand_id
1 'polypeptide(L)'
;MDFKGKNVLITGGSRGIGYATAAEFVKSGARVVITGRDEAQLSKAAESIGAYALKWDIADISMREEMLDEVYRLLGGLDVLVNNAGILRTEDYGGILSVTPESWDQTRDVNLRGTYVLTQSVLKRWIDSGHKGRVVFVGSNNAYRALDHAYALSKYAIRGLVTGLGKAMAPYGIYVNAVAPGPCTTAILGHNDGDIQKNGSPYGRHALPIEIAKVIKFLASEDSGTMVGQTVIVDGGETLV
;
A
#
# COMPACT_ATOMS: atom_id res chain seq x y z
N MET A 1 -9.26 -7.03 16.50
CA MET A 1 -9.52 -6.96 15.04
C MET A 1 -9.51 -8.36 14.48
N ASP A 2 -10.68 -8.90 14.19
CA ASP A 2 -10.89 -10.21 13.56
C ASP A 2 -11.19 -9.98 12.06
N PHE A 3 -10.56 -10.78 11.20
CA PHE A 3 -10.77 -10.76 9.75
C PHE A 3 -11.22 -12.11 9.20
N LYS A 4 -11.75 -12.97 10.07
CA LYS A 4 -12.28 -14.28 9.66
C LYS A 4 -13.36 -14.11 8.58
N GLY A 5 -13.16 -14.79 7.46
CA GLY A 5 -14.04 -14.72 6.30
C GLY A 5 -13.91 -13.47 5.44
N LYS A 6 -12.97 -12.56 5.75
CA LYS A 6 -12.67 -11.39 4.90
C LYS A 6 -11.66 -11.73 3.81
N ASN A 7 -11.83 -11.13 2.67
CA ASN A 7 -11.03 -11.29 1.46
C ASN A 7 -10.18 -10.03 1.23
N VAL A 8 -8.87 -10.18 1.14
CA VAL A 8 -7.92 -9.06 1.11
C VAL A 8 -6.99 -9.18 -0.10
N LEU A 9 -6.88 -8.11 -0.87
CA LEU A 9 -5.88 -7.96 -1.91
C LEU A 9 -4.79 -6.97 -1.45
N ILE A 10 -3.52 -7.38 -1.54
CA ILE A 10 -2.37 -6.55 -1.20
C ILE A 10 -1.41 -6.47 -2.38
N THR A 11 -1.22 -5.29 -2.92
CA THR A 11 -0.23 -5.08 -4.00
C THR A 11 1.18 -4.94 -3.43
N GLY A 12 2.19 -5.56 -4.09
CA GLY A 12 3.57 -5.51 -3.59
C GLY A 12 3.78 -6.29 -2.30
N GLY A 13 3.17 -7.49 -2.20
CA GLY A 13 3.12 -8.30 -0.99
C GLY A 13 4.30 -9.27 -0.79
N SER A 14 5.31 -9.27 -1.69
CA SER A 14 6.40 -10.26 -1.61
C SER A 14 7.47 -9.95 -0.55
N ARG A 15 7.51 -8.74 0.00
CA ARG A 15 8.48 -8.29 1.01
C ARG A 15 8.02 -7.04 1.77
N GLY A 16 8.81 -6.67 2.80
CA GLY A 16 8.64 -5.40 3.53
C GLY A 16 7.25 -5.22 4.14
N ILE A 17 6.69 -4.01 4.01
CA ILE A 17 5.39 -3.64 4.60
C ILE A 17 4.27 -4.51 4.04
N GLY A 18 4.25 -4.76 2.72
CA GLY A 18 3.22 -5.58 2.09
C GLY A 18 3.19 -7.01 2.60
N TYR A 19 4.36 -7.64 2.74
CA TYR A 19 4.49 -8.99 3.31
C TYR A 19 4.03 -9.04 4.78
N ALA A 20 4.52 -8.11 5.61
CA ALA A 20 4.13 -8.03 7.01
C ALA A 20 2.62 -7.80 7.17
N THR A 21 2.03 -6.98 6.28
CA THR A 21 0.58 -6.74 6.23
C THR A 21 -0.17 -8.02 5.87
N ALA A 22 0.28 -8.75 4.85
CA ALA A 22 -0.33 -10.02 4.45
C ALA A 22 -0.31 -11.04 5.60
N ALA A 23 0.84 -11.18 6.26
CA ALA A 23 0.99 -12.07 7.43
C ALA A 23 0.03 -11.71 8.57
N GLU A 24 -0.15 -10.41 8.87
CA GLU A 24 -1.09 -9.94 9.89
C GLU A 24 -2.56 -10.19 9.54
N PHE A 25 -2.94 -10.08 8.27
CA PHE A 25 -4.28 -10.41 7.82
C PHE A 25 -4.56 -11.92 7.87
N VAL A 26 -3.62 -12.74 7.35
CA VAL A 26 -3.73 -14.22 7.42
C VAL A 26 -3.82 -14.68 8.87
N LYS A 27 -2.95 -14.18 9.77
CA LYS A 27 -3.00 -14.48 11.20
C LYS A 27 -4.34 -14.11 11.85
N SER A 28 -5.06 -13.15 11.28
CA SER A 28 -6.39 -12.71 11.75
C SER A 28 -7.55 -13.42 11.04
N GLY A 29 -7.27 -14.50 10.28
CA GLY A 29 -8.27 -15.35 9.64
C GLY A 29 -8.76 -14.89 8.27
N ALA A 30 -8.13 -13.88 7.66
CA ALA A 30 -8.46 -13.43 6.31
C ALA A 30 -7.93 -14.40 5.24
N ARG A 31 -8.62 -14.46 4.10
CA ARG A 31 -8.09 -14.99 2.85
C ARG A 31 -7.37 -13.86 2.11
N VAL A 32 -6.11 -14.08 1.76
CA VAL A 32 -5.25 -13.01 1.23
C VAL A 32 -4.67 -13.40 -0.12
N VAL A 33 -4.79 -12.50 -1.10
CA VAL A 33 -3.99 -12.52 -2.34
C VAL A 33 -2.91 -11.44 -2.22
N ILE A 34 -1.67 -11.81 -2.50
CA ILE A 34 -0.56 -10.88 -2.67
C ILE A 34 -0.11 -10.81 -4.12
N THR A 35 0.24 -9.63 -4.61
CA THR A 35 0.78 -9.47 -5.96
C THR A 35 2.22 -8.96 -5.96
N GLY A 36 2.94 -9.22 -7.04
CA GLY A 36 4.31 -8.79 -7.24
C GLY A 36 4.85 -9.23 -8.60
N ARG A 37 5.99 -8.68 -9.02
CA ARG A 37 6.59 -8.93 -10.34
C ARG A 37 7.50 -10.15 -10.37
N ASP A 38 8.24 -10.37 -9.29
CA ASP A 38 9.14 -11.51 -9.13
C ASP A 38 8.33 -12.72 -8.65
N GLU A 39 8.08 -13.64 -9.54
CA GLU A 39 7.24 -14.81 -9.30
C GLU A 39 7.81 -15.76 -8.23
N ALA A 40 9.12 -15.97 -8.26
CA ALA A 40 9.78 -16.88 -7.31
C ALA A 40 9.73 -16.31 -5.88
N GLN A 41 10.06 -15.02 -5.72
CA GLN A 41 9.98 -14.35 -4.43
C GLN A 41 8.54 -14.26 -3.92
N LEU A 42 7.58 -13.98 -4.83
CA LEU A 42 6.17 -13.87 -4.50
C LEU A 42 5.59 -15.21 -4.03
N SER A 43 5.86 -16.30 -4.76
CA SER A 43 5.38 -17.64 -4.41
C SER A 43 5.93 -18.10 -3.07
N LYS A 44 7.23 -17.92 -2.83
CA LYS A 44 7.86 -18.21 -1.53
C LYS A 44 7.24 -17.42 -0.39
N ALA A 45 6.97 -16.13 -0.61
CA ALA A 45 6.33 -15.27 0.39
C ALA A 45 4.90 -15.74 0.70
N ALA A 46 4.09 -16.02 -0.33
CA ALA A 46 2.74 -16.50 -0.16
C ALA A 46 2.66 -17.83 0.58
N GLU A 47 3.49 -18.81 0.19
CA GLU A 47 3.59 -20.12 0.84
C GLU A 47 3.93 -19.99 2.33
N SER A 48 4.90 -19.13 2.67
CA SER A 48 5.36 -18.97 4.07
C SER A 48 4.29 -18.44 5.03
N ILE A 49 3.25 -17.77 4.53
CA ILE A 49 2.18 -17.19 5.35
C ILE A 49 0.80 -17.78 5.06
N GLY A 50 0.67 -18.68 4.09
CA GLY A 50 -0.62 -19.27 3.70
C GLY A 50 -1.51 -18.31 2.89
N ALA A 51 -0.91 -17.43 2.08
CA ALA A 51 -1.62 -16.54 1.15
C ALA A 51 -1.61 -17.10 -0.29
N TYR A 52 -2.39 -16.50 -1.18
CA TYR A 52 -2.34 -16.78 -2.62
C TYR A 52 -1.35 -15.81 -3.30
N ALA A 53 -0.53 -16.32 -4.20
CA ALA A 53 0.37 -15.53 -5.05
C ALA A 53 -0.29 -15.26 -6.41
N LEU A 54 -0.29 -14.01 -6.86
CA LEU A 54 -0.72 -13.64 -8.21
C LEU A 54 0.32 -12.72 -8.83
N LYS A 55 1.08 -13.23 -9.82
CA LYS A 55 2.09 -12.45 -10.52
C LYS A 55 1.43 -11.33 -11.30
N TRP A 56 1.78 -10.10 -10.97
CA TRP A 56 1.28 -8.92 -11.66
C TRP A 56 2.22 -7.74 -11.47
N ASP A 57 2.54 -7.04 -12.58
CA ASP A 57 3.12 -5.70 -12.54
C ASP A 57 1.98 -4.69 -12.56
N ILE A 58 1.82 -3.95 -11.47
CA ILE A 58 0.76 -2.95 -11.35
C ILE A 58 0.88 -1.81 -12.38
N ALA A 59 2.07 -1.59 -12.95
CA ALA A 59 2.28 -0.64 -14.04
C ALA A 59 1.62 -1.09 -15.34
N ASP A 60 1.44 -2.40 -15.53
CA ASP A 60 0.68 -2.93 -16.66
C ASP A 60 -0.83 -2.86 -16.36
N ILE A 61 -1.40 -1.71 -16.70
CA ILE A 61 -2.82 -1.45 -16.50
C ILE A 61 -3.73 -2.20 -17.46
N SER A 62 -3.20 -2.79 -18.55
CA SER A 62 -3.98 -3.57 -19.51
C SER A 62 -4.51 -4.86 -18.89
N MET A 63 -3.73 -5.47 -17.99
CA MET A 63 -4.05 -6.72 -17.31
C MET A 63 -5.00 -6.57 -16.11
N ARG A 64 -5.35 -5.35 -15.71
CA ARG A 64 -6.03 -5.10 -14.42
C ARG A 64 -7.36 -5.84 -14.25
N GLU A 65 -8.18 -5.91 -15.29
CA GLU A 65 -9.48 -6.59 -15.19
C GLU A 65 -9.30 -8.10 -15.08
N GLU A 66 -8.41 -8.69 -15.91
CA GLU A 66 -8.07 -10.11 -15.84
C GLU A 66 -7.51 -10.47 -14.45
N MET A 67 -6.60 -9.65 -13.92
CA MET A 67 -6.03 -9.87 -12.60
C MET A 67 -7.08 -9.75 -11.48
N LEU A 68 -8.01 -8.80 -11.60
CA LEU A 68 -9.13 -8.69 -10.64
C LEU A 68 -10.07 -9.89 -10.75
N ASP A 69 -10.38 -10.38 -11.93
CA ASP A 69 -11.19 -11.58 -12.12
C ASP A 69 -10.54 -12.79 -11.45
N GLU A 70 -9.23 -12.92 -11.58
CA GLU A 70 -8.47 -13.97 -10.89
C GLU A 70 -8.48 -13.81 -9.35
N VAL A 71 -8.37 -12.58 -8.84
CA VAL A 71 -8.52 -12.30 -7.39
C VAL A 71 -9.91 -12.74 -6.91
N TYR A 72 -10.96 -12.37 -7.64
CA TYR A 72 -12.33 -12.77 -7.28
C TYR A 72 -12.54 -14.28 -7.38
N ARG A 73 -11.92 -14.95 -8.36
CA ARG A 73 -11.94 -16.41 -8.48
C ARG A 73 -11.26 -17.10 -7.29
N LEU A 74 -10.10 -16.60 -6.87
CA LEU A 74 -9.32 -17.16 -5.75
C LEU A 74 -10.01 -16.93 -4.39
N LEU A 75 -10.59 -15.75 -4.20
CA LEU A 75 -11.13 -15.33 -2.89
C LEU A 75 -12.66 -15.51 -2.78
N GLY A 76 -13.39 -15.52 -3.89
CA GLY A 76 -14.85 -15.51 -3.89
C GLY A 76 -15.47 -14.13 -3.67
N GLY A 77 -14.66 -13.06 -3.66
CA GLY A 77 -15.03 -11.68 -3.43
C GLY A 77 -13.85 -10.85 -2.97
N LEU A 78 -14.05 -9.56 -2.69
CA LEU A 78 -13.02 -8.67 -2.18
C LEU A 78 -13.61 -7.69 -1.16
N ASP A 79 -13.09 -7.66 0.06
CA ASP A 79 -13.53 -6.79 1.15
C ASP A 79 -12.54 -5.65 1.44
N VAL A 80 -11.23 -5.92 1.24
CA VAL A 80 -10.16 -4.97 1.53
C VAL A 80 -9.16 -4.92 0.39
N LEU A 81 -8.89 -3.71 -0.08
CA LEU A 81 -7.78 -3.43 -1.01
C LEU A 81 -6.68 -2.67 -0.26
N VAL A 82 -5.46 -3.23 -0.22
CA VAL A 82 -4.27 -2.55 0.28
C VAL A 82 -3.37 -2.17 -0.89
N ASN A 83 -3.35 -0.89 -1.23
CA ASN A 83 -2.46 -0.30 -2.23
C ASN A 83 -1.09 -0.05 -1.61
N ASN A 84 -0.22 -1.06 -1.65
CA ASN A 84 1.12 -0.98 -1.05
C ASN A 84 2.23 -0.95 -2.10
N ALA A 85 2.03 -1.46 -3.31
CA ALA A 85 3.05 -1.46 -4.36
C ALA A 85 3.63 -0.07 -4.57
N GLY A 86 4.96 0.01 -4.63
CA GLY A 86 5.67 1.27 -4.84
C GLY A 86 7.16 1.05 -5.05
N ILE A 87 7.77 1.99 -5.74
CA ILE A 87 9.22 2.05 -5.97
C ILE A 87 9.76 3.41 -5.54
N LEU A 88 11.00 3.42 -5.11
CA LEU A 88 11.83 4.60 -4.89
C LEU A 88 13.10 4.38 -5.72
N ARG A 89 13.42 5.33 -6.58
CA ARG A 89 14.56 5.22 -7.50
C ARG A 89 15.79 5.90 -6.90
N THR A 90 16.97 5.44 -7.30
CA THR A 90 18.24 6.06 -6.87
C THR A 90 18.35 7.51 -7.28
N GLU A 91 17.80 7.86 -8.43
CA GLU A 91 17.76 9.22 -8.96
C GLU A 91 16.98 10.18 -8.06
N ASP A 92 15.98 9.68 -7.30
CA ASP A 92 15.23 10.51 -6.38
C ASP A 92 16.09 11.14 -5.26
N TYR A 93 17.22 10.50 -4.89
CA TYR A 93 18.09 11.03 -3.86
C TYR A 93 18.87 12.30 -4.28
N GLY A 94 18.98 12.57 -5.58
CA GLY A 94 19.58 13.79 -6.11
C GLY A 94 18.59 14.92 -6.39
N GLY A 95 17.32 14.73 -6.06
CA GLY A 95 16.25 15.71 -6.29
C GLY A 95 15.95 15.91 -7.78
N ILE A 96 15.29 17.03 -8.09
CA ILE A 96 14.79 17.34 -9.45
C ILE A 96 15.89 17.33 -10.53
N LEU A 97 17.13 17.63 -10.16
CA LEU A 97 18.24 17.68 -11.11
C LEU A 97 18.77 16.30 -11.53
N SER A 98 18.38 15.23 -10.82
CA SER A 98 18.83 13.86 -11.07
C SER A 98 17.73 12.96 -11.66
N VAL A 99 16.46 13.34 -11.53
CA VAL A 99 15.32 12.56 -12.04
C VAL A 99 15.31 12.60 -13.56
N THR A 100 15.43 11.43 -14.19
CA THR A 100 15.30 11.28 -15.65
C THR A 100 13.86 11.09 -16.08
N PRO A 101 13.49 11.38 -17.35
CA PRO A 101 12.15 11.07 -17.86
C PRO A 101 11.74 9.63 -17.63
N GLU A 102 12.66 8.67 -17.80
CA GLU A 102 12.41 7.23 -17.63
C GLU A 102 12.15 6.87 -16.16
N SER A 103 12.94 7.42 -15.23
CA SER A 103 12.72 7.19 -13.78
C SER A 103 11.43 7.84 -13.30
N TRP A 104 11.10 9.02 -13.83
CA TRP A 104 9.82 9.69 -13.61
C TRP A 104 8.65 8.81 -14.06
N ASP A 105 8.68 8.33 -15.31
CA ASP A 105 7.61 7.52 -15.89
C ASP A 105 7.42 6.21 -15.10
N GLN A 106 8.50 5.53 -14.75
CA GLN A 106 8.43 4.31 -13.93
C GLN A 106 7.82 4.59 -12.56
N THR A 107 8.23 5.67 -11.89
CA THR A 107 7.70 6.06 -10.58
C THR A 107 6.22 6.41 -10.68
N ARG A 108 5.83 7.22 -11.68
CA ARG A 108 4.43 7.56 -11.94
C ARG A 108 3.58 6.33 -12.21
N ASP A 109 4.06 5.42 -13.08
CA ASP A 109 3.27 4.29 -13.53
C ASP A 109 3.04 3.27 -12.40
N VAL A 110 4.03 3.02 -11.57
CA VAL A 110 3.89 2.11 -10.42
C VAL A 110 3.15 2.78 -9.26
N ASN A 111 3.65 3.94 -8.80
CA ASN A 111 3.21 4.52 -7.52
C ASN A 111 1.85 5.22 -7.63
N LEU A 112 1.50 5.71 -8.81
CA LEU A 112 0.30 6.53 -9.01
C LEU A 112 -0.68 5.93 -10.02
N ARG A 113 -0.28 5.77 -11.29
CA ARG A 113 -1.19 5.38 -12.37
C ARG A 113 -1.77 3.99 -12.15
N GLY A 114 -0.92 2.99 -11.92
CA GLY A 114 -1.37 1.60 -11.69
C GLY A 114 -2.25 1.49 -10.45
N THR A 115 -1.82 2.11 -9.36
CA THR A 115 -2.58 2.20 -8.11
C THR A 115 -3.94 2.87 -8.28
N TYR A 116 -3.99 3.99 -9.03
CA TYR A 116 -5.25 4.70 -9.33
C TYR A 116 -6.22 3.84 -10.12
N VAL A 117 -5.74 3.26 -11.23
CA VAL A 117 -6.58 2.49 -12.17
C VAL A 117 -7.09 1.20 -11.51
N LEU A 118 -6.25 0.49 -10.73
CA LEU A 118 -6.70 -0.67 -9.95
C LEU A 118 -7.80 -0.26 -8.95
N THR A 119 -7.57 0.80 -8.19
CA THR A 119 -8.55 1.28 -7.21
C THR A 119 -9.87 1.64 -7.89
N GLN A 120 -9.82 2.32 -9.05
CA GLN A 120 -11.02 2.64 -9.83
C GLN A 120 -11.81 1.40 -10.22
N SER A 121 -11.16 0.34 -10.72
CA SER A 121 -11.83 -0.90 -11.11
C SER A 121 -12.47 -1.60 -9.91
N VAL A 122 -11.78 -1.65 -8.77
CA VAL A 122 -12.33 -2.23 -7.53
C VAL A 122 -13.56 -1.43 -7.05
N LEU A 123 -13.45 -0.11 -7.01
CA LEU A 123 -14.54 0.76 -6.57
C LEU A 123 -15.78 0.64 -7.47
N LYS A 124 -15.60 0.55 -8.78
CA LYS A 124 -16.70 0.32 -9.72
C LYS A 124 -17.43 -0.99 -9.41
N ARG A 125 -16.68 -2.11 -9.27
CA ARG A 125 -17.25 -3.43 -8.93
C ARG A 125 -18.01 -3.40 -7.60
N TRP A 126 -17.49 -2.71 -6.60
CA TRP A 126 -18.16 -2.57 -5.30
C TRP A 126 -19.43 -1.74 -5.38
N ILE A 127 -19.40 -0.60 -6.09
CA ILE A 127 -20.60 0.25 -6.28
C ILE A 127 -21.68 -0.53 -7.04
N ASP A 128 -21.32 -1.18 -8.15
CA ASP A 128 -22.26 -1.92 -9.01
C ASP A 128 -22.92 -3.10 -8.26
N SER A 129 -22.20 -3.71 -7.32
CA SER A 129 -22.72 -4.82 -6.50
C SER A 129 -23.32 -4.39 -5.15
N GLY A 130 -23.26 -3.09 -4.80
CA GLY A 130 -23.68 -2.62 -3.47
C GLY A 130 -22.75 -3.08 -2.33
N HIS A 131 -21.54 -3.55 -2.65
CA HIS A 131 -20.58 -4.05 -1.66
C HIS A 131 -19.96 -2.90 -0.86
N LYS A 132 -19.82 -3.10 0.45
CA LYS A 132 -19.18 -2.15 1.36
C LYS A 132 -17.77 -2.63 1.66
N GLY A 133 -16.77 -1.91 1.16
CA GLY A 133 -15.37 -2.31 1.25
C GLY A 133 -14.48 -1.26 1.90
N ARG A 134 -13.21 -1.61 2.07
CA ARG A 134 -12.20 -0.72 2.62
C ARG A 134 -10.97 -0.67 1.74
N VAL A 135 -10.49 0.55 1.46
CA VAL A 135 -9.25 0.78 0.72
C VAL A 135 -8.25 1.44 1.65
N VAL A 136 -7.06 0.85 1.76
CA VAL A 136 -5.95 1.43 2.50
C VAL A 136 -4.78 1.67 1.56
N PHE A 137 -4.32 2.92 1.49
CA PHE A 137 -3.12 3.28 0.74
C PHE A 137 -1.89 3.32 1.64
N VAL A 138 -0.77 2.83 1.14
CA VAL A 138 0.54 3.06 1.75
C VAL A 138 1.16 4.29 1.11
N GLY A 139 1.01 5.41 1.79
CA GLY A 139 1.60 6.69 1.44
C GLY A 139 3.08 6.77 1.81
N SER A 140 3.50 7.93 2.29
CA SER A 140 4.82 8.20 2.86
C SER A 140 4.79 9.52 3.63
N ASN A 141 5.63 9.66 4.66
CA ASN A 141 5.88 10.93 5.32
C ASN A 141 6.51 11.97 4.36
N ASN A 142 7.08 11.52 3.22
CA ASN A 142 7.55 12.42 2.16
C ASN A 142 6.43 13.31 1.59
N ALA A 143 5.16 12.90 1.69
CA ALA A 143 4.02 13.74 1.31
C ALA A 143 3.72 14.88 2.32
N TYR A 144 4.54 15.05 3.34
CA TYR A 144 4.42 16.07 4.39
C TYR A 144 5.72 16.87 4.58
N ARG A 145 6.69 16.70 3.68
CA ARG A 145 8.00 17.35 3.71
C ARG A 145 8.22 18.11 2.39
N ALA A 146 8.93 19.22 2.42
CA ALA A 146 9.31 19.96 1.21
C ALA A 146 10.36 19.17 0.42
N LEU A 147 9.93 18.39 -0.58
CA LEU A 147 10.74 17.53 -1.43
C LEU A 147 10.33 17.68 -2.90
N ASP A 148 11.29 17.58 -3.81
CA ASP A 148 11.16 17.94 -5.23
C ASP A 148 11.35 16.78 -6.22
N HIS A 149 11.50 15.55 -5.72
CA HIS A 149 11.73 14.37 -6.55
C HIS A 149 10.45 13.57 -6.89
N ALA A 150 10.52 12.73 -7.92
CA ALA A 150 9.38 12.01 -8.47
C ALA A 150 8.61 11.16 -7.44
N TYR A 151 9.35 10.46 -6.57
CA TYR A 151 8.71 9.66 -5.50
C TYR A 151 7.88 10.53 -4.56
N ALA A 152 8.42 11.64 -4.05
CA ALA A 152 7.68 12.54 -3.17
C ALA A 152 6.42 13.06 -3.83
N LEU A 153 6.53 13.53 -5.08
CA LEU A 153 5.38 14.01 -5.86
C LEU A 153 4.32 12.92 -6.04
N SER A 154 4.71 11.67 -6.29
CA SER A 154 3.76 10.56 -6.35
C SER A 154 3.03 10.35 -5.02
N LYS A 155 3.70 10.53 -3.88
CA LYS A 155 3.10 10.38 -2.55
C LYS A 155 2.23 11.59 -2.14
N TYR A 156 2.56 12.80 -2.60
CA TYR A 156 1.65 13.95 -2.52
C TYR A 156 0.35 13.70 -3.29
N ALA A 157 0.45 13.16 -4.50
CA ALA A 157 -0.72 12.83 -5.32
C ALA A 157 -1.60 11.77 -4.63
N ILE A 158 -1.01 10.72 -4.04
CA ILE A 158 -1.74 9.72 -3.26
C ILE A 158 -2.46 10.34 -2.06
N ARG A 159 -1.82 11.26 -1.33
CA ARG A 159 -2.46 11.98 -0.21
C ARG A 159 -3.72 12.72 -0.67
N GLY A 160 -3.63 13.47 -1.77
CA GLY A 160 -4.78 14.16 -2.36
C GLY A 160 -5.87 13.20 -2.83
N LEU A 161 -5.47 12.08 -3.48
CA LEU A 161 -6.39 11.05 -3.94
C LEU A 161 -7.16 10.42 -2.78
N VAL A 162 -6.51 10.08 -1.67
CA VAL A 162 -7.14 9.50 -0.47
C VAL A 162 -8.22 10.43 0.08
N THR A 163 -7.92 11.73 0.20
CA THR A 163 -8.89 12.73 0.66
C THR A 163 -10.11 12.82 -0.27
N GLY A 164 -9.86 12.90 -1.58
CA GLY A 164 -10.93 12.96 -2.58
C GLY A 164 -11.79 11.70 -2.62
N LEU A 165 -11.16 10.52 -2.66
CA LEU A 165 -11.87 9.24 -2.66
C LEU A 165 -12.61 9.01 -1.34
N GLY A 166 -12.04 9.36 -0.19
CA GLY A 166 -12.73 9.26 1.09
C GLY A 166 -14.07 9.97 1.05
N LYS A 167 -14.09 11.24 0.64
CA LYS A 167 -15.32 12.03 0.51
C LYS A 167 -16.30 11.42 -0.49
N ALA A 168 -15.81 11.01 -1.67
CA ALA A 168 -16.67 10.53 -2.76
C ALA A 168 -17.26 9.15 -2.49
N MET A 169 -16.56 8.26 -1.76
CA MET A 169 -16.93 6.87 -1.57
C MET A 169 -17.71 6.62 -0.26
N ALA A 170 -17.64 7.53 0.70
CA ALA A 170 -18.36 7.40 1.96
C ALA A 170 -19.88 7.19 1.81
N PRO A 171 -20.61 7.86 0.88
CA PRO A 171 -22.03 7.62 0.67
C PRO A 171 -22.37 6.18 0.23
N TYR A 172 -21.42 5.45 -0.35
CA TYR A 172 -21.56 4.04 -0.73
C TYR A 172 -21.19 3.07 0.39
N GLY A 173 -20.79 3.57 1.57
CA GLY A 173 -20.29 2.74 2.67
C GLY A 173 -18.90 2.15 2.39
N ILE A 174 -18.14 2.77 1.48
CA ILE A 174 -16.77 2.40 1.16
C ILE A 174 -15.84 3.38 1.85
N TYR A 175 -14.91 2.87 2.67
CA TYR A 175 -13.98 3.70 3.45
C TYR A 175 -12.60 3.68 2.82
N VAL A 176 -12.05 4.88 2.58
CA VAL A 176 -10.73 5.06 1.96
C VAL A 176 -9.85 5.86 2.90
N ASN A 177 -8.74 5.27 3.35
CA ASN A 177 -7.77 5.89 4.25
C ASN A 177 -6.34 5.54 3.83
N ALA A 178 -5.36 6.12 4.48
CA ALA A 178 -3.94 5.84 4.24
C ALA A 178 -3.13 5.76 5.53
N VAL A 179 -2.02 5.03 5.48
CA VAL A 179 -0.90 5.18 6.39
C VAL A 179 0.24 5.89 5.65
N ALA A 180 0.95 6.78 6.33
CA ALA A 180 2.14 7.47 5.79
C ALA A 180 3.37 7.09 6.65
N PRO A 181 4.08 6.02 6.28
CA PRO A 181 5.28 5.61 6.98
C PRO A 181 6.41 6.62 6.80
N GLY A 182 7.23 6.78 7.85
CA GLY A 182 8.59 7.25 7.74
C GLY A 182 9.53 6.16 7.23
N PRO A 183 10.84 6.35 7.36
CA PRO A 183 11.81 5.31 7.05
C PRO A 183 11.52 4.02 7.82
N CYS A 184 11.42 2.94 7.08
CA CYS A 184 11.09 1.61 7.59
C CYS A 184 12.18 0.63 7.15
N THR A 185 12.54 -0.33 7.99
CA THR A 185 13.55 -1.35 7.66
C THR A 185 13.04 -2.25 6.54
N THR A 186 13.21 -1.81 5.32
CA THR A 186 12.78 -2.51 4.11
C THR A 186 13.84 -2.40 3.02
N ALA A 187 13.87 -3.36 2.11
CA ALA A 187 14.78 -3.36 0.98
C ALA A 187 14.63 -2.15 0.04
N ILE A 188 13.52 -1.41 0.09
CA ILE A 188 13.33 -0.18 -0.69
C ILE A 188 14.30 0.94 -0.25
N LEU A 189 14.76 0.91 1.00
CA LEU A 189 15.75 1.84 1.55
C LEU A 189 17.16 1.23 1.62
N GLY A 190 17.36 0.01 1.10
CA GLY A 190 18.64 -0.69 1.16
C GLY A 190 19.01 -1.21 2.56
N HIS A 191 18.07 -1.20 3.51
CA HIS A 191 18.30 -1.70 4.87
C HIS A 191 18.01 -3.20 4.98
N ASN A 192 18.86 -3.91 5.72
CA ASN A 192 18.60 -5.26 6.18
C ASN A 192 17.80 -5.22 7.49
N ASP A 193 17.02 -6.26 7.78
CA ASP A 193 16.11 -6.35 8.93
C ASP A 193 16.75 -6.12 10.33
N GLY A 194 18.08 -6.01 10.42
CA GLY A 194 18.81 -5.78 11.67
C GLY A 194 19.25 -4.32 11.91
N ASP A 195 19.25 -3.45 10.90
CA ASP A 195 19.71 -2.06 11.04
C ASP A 195 18.54 -1.11 11.31
N ILE A 196 18.11 -1.07 12.56
CA ILE A 196 16.99 -0.24 13.01
C ILE A 196 17.43 1.13 13.54
N GLN A 197 18.72 1.34 13.86
CA GLN A 197 19.19 2.58 14.43
C GLN A 197 19.16 3.73 13.42
N LYS A 198 18.66 4.89 13.85
CA LYS A 198 18.60 6.09 13.01
C LYS A 198 19.01 7.31 13.81
N ASN A 199 20.22 7.78 13.59
CA ASN A 199 20.69 9.02 14.17
C ASN A 199 19.86 10.22 13.69
N GLY A 200 19.46 11.09 14.62
CA GLY A 200 18.69 12.29 14.30
C GLY A 200 17.17 12.08 14.14
N SER A 201 16.67 10.85 14.25
CA SER A 201 15.22 10.61 14.38
C SER A 201 14.76 10.88 15.82
N PRO A 202 13.65 11.59 16.06
CA PRO A 202 13.11 11.79 17.40
C PRO A 202 12.87 10.47 18.16
N TYR A 203 12.46 9.43 17.45
CA TYR A 203 12.24 8.09 18.01
C TYR A 203 13.52 7.24 18.11
N GLY A 204 14.64 7.66 17.50
CA GLY A 204 15.94 7.01 17.55
C GLY A 204 16.10 5.76 16.69
N ARG A 205 15.07 5.32 15.97
CA ARG A 205 15.13 4.15 15.06
C ARG A 205 14.17 4.24 13.88
N HIS A 206 14.41 3.41 12.89
CA HIS A 206 13.45 3.15 11.81
C HIS A 206 12.22 2.40 12.33
N ALA A 207 11.08 2.59 11.66
CA ALA A 207 9.91 1.76 11.90
C ALA A 207 10.16 0.32 11.39
N LEU A 208 9.52 -0.65 12.02
CA LEU A 208 9.48 -2.02 11.54
C LEU A 208 8.27 -2.23 10.62
N PRO A 209 8.36 -3.08 9.57
CA PRO A 209 7.23 -3.38 8.71
C PRO A 209 5.96 -3.81 9.45
N ILE A 210 6.12 -4.57 10.54
CA ILE A 210 5.01 -5.03 11.39
C ILE A 210 4.28 -3.88 12.09
N GLU A 211 4.97 -2.80 12.45
CA GLU A 211 4.35 -1.65 13.10
C GLU A 211 3.42 -0.92 12.12
N ILE A 212 3.86 -0.78 10.87
CA ILE A 212 3.04 -0.21 9.79
C ILE A 212 1.86 -1.15 9.45
N ALA A 213 2.11 -2.46 9.37
CA ALA A 213 1.09 -3.47 9.08
C ALA A 213 -0.06 -3.45 10.10
N LYS A 214 0.23 -3.25 11.38
CA LYS A 214 -0.80 -3.12 12.42
C LYS A 214 -1.69 -1.90 12.21
N VAL A 215 -1.14 -0.77 11.77
CA VAL A 215 -1.92 0.43 11.45
C VAL A 215 -2.76 0.20 10.18
N ILE A 216 -2.21 -0.43 9.14
CA ILE A 216 -2.98 -0.82 7.95
C ILE A 216 -4.16 -1.71 8.35
N LYS A 217 -3.93 -2.72 9.18
CA LYS A 217 -4.98 -3.62 9.67
C LYS A 217 -6.05 -2.86 10.47
N PHE A 218 -5.67 -1.91 11.31
CA PHE A 218 -6.62 -1.04 12.02
C PHE A 218 -7.47 -0.23 11.03
N LEU A 219 -6.86 0.44 10.04
CA LEU A 219 -7.57 1.23 9.04
C LEU A 219 -8.51 0.39 8.16
N ALA A 220 -8.21 -0.89 7.97
CA ALA A 220 -9.02 -1.85 7.25
C ALA A 220 -10.12 -2.51 8.12
N SER A 221 -10.14 -2.27 9.43
CA SER A 221 -11.09 -2.87 10.37
C SER A 221 -12.32 -1.97 10.60
N GLU A 222 -13.33 -2.53 11.25
CA GLU A 222 -14.51 -1.77 11.71
C GLU A 222 -14.18 -0.79 12.84
N ASP A 223 -13.07 -1.02 13.55
CA ASP A 223 -12.62 -0.13 14.65
C ASP A 223 -12.24 1.28 14.15
N SER A 224 -11.95 1.45 12.85
CA SER A 224 -11.71 2.73 12.18
C SER A 224 -12.99 3.39 11.63
N GLY A 225 -14.16 3.00 12.11
CA GLY A 225 -15.49 3.20 11.54
C GLY A 225 -15.86 4.60 11.05
N THR A 226 -15.36 5.68 11.69
CA THR A 226 -15.64 7.06 11.27
C THR A 226 -14.46 7.75 10.59
N MET A 227 -13.34 7.02 10.36
CA MET A 227 -12.19 7.56 9.64
C MET A 227 -12.46 7.53 8.14
N VAL A 228 -12.49 8.69 7.51
CA VAL A 228 -12.81 8.87 6.10
C VAL A 228 -11.81 9.86 5.48
N GLY A 229 -11.09 9.44 4.46
CA GLY A 229 -10.12 10.27 3.75
C GLY A 229 -8.91 10.68 4.59
N GLN A 230 -8.63 9.95 5.68
CA GLN A 230 -7.57 10.29 6.63
C GLN A 230 -6.26 9.59 6.27
N THR A 231 -5.15 10.25 6.62
CA THR A 231 -3.83 9.65 6.55
C THR A 231 -3.20 9.66 7.93
N VAL A 232 -2.87 8.47 8.44
CA VAL A 232 -2.17 8.30 9.72
C VAL A 232 -0.67 8.30 9.47
N ILE A 233 0.04 9.30 9.98
CA ILE A 233 1.50 9.39 9.87
C ILE A 233 2.12 8.48 10.93
N VAL A 234 3.06 7.63 10.51
CA VAL A 234 3.78 6.67 11.38
C VAL A 234 5.26 6.78 11.05
N ASP A 235 5.92 7.80 11.57
CA ASP A 235 7.27 8.18 11.15
C ASP A 235 8.24 8.44 12.31
N GLY A 236 7.86 8.11 13.53
CA GLY A 236 8.71 8.33 14.71
C GLY A 236 8.91 9.81 15.05
N GLY A 237 8.01 10.68 14.58
CA GLY A 237 8.04 12.12 14.86
C GLY A 237 8.86 12.96 13.88
N GLU A 238 9.33 12.39 12.76
CA GLU A 238 10.16 13.11 11.78
C GLU A 238 9.47 14.29 11.11
N THR A 239 8.14 14.28 11.02
CA THR A 239 7.36 15.37 10.43
C THR A 239 6.79 16.33 11.47
N LEU A 240 7.02 16.11 12.76
CA LEU A 240 6.65 17.07 13.80
C LEU A 240 7.62 18.25 13.78
N VAL A 241 7.10 19.46 13.63
CA VAL A 241 7.81 20.74 13.65
C VAL A 241 7.33 21.60 14.80
#